data_b949989e562ce0676994c97e9738abed
#
_entry.id   b949989e562ce0676994c97e9738abed
#
_cell.length_a   1.000
_cell.length_b   1.000
_cell.length_c   1.000
_cell.angle_alpha   90.00
_cell.angle_beta   90.00
_cell.angle_gamma   90.00
#
_symmetry.space_group_name_H-M   'P 1'
#
loop_
_entity.id
_entity.type
_entity.pdbx_description
1 polymer ?
#
loop_
_entity_poly.entity_id
_entity_poly.type
_entity_poly.pdbx_seq_one_letter_code
_entity_poly.pdbx_strand_id
1 'polypeptide(L)'
;MIIKKRDEMTKLDIKIILDDYIDMIYIYEIICNEAYNFYYNLKFLFEFPIIFINIFMTIINSTISDMYIIKHTNIFLNVTTMLLVSLSNYMKINEKCEILKINRDKFIKLYNMIEKRKYTDDISVDFIDVVITNYDNIIDNINFSFPNFILKKVRNNYAERKTLPLFINGIKKLDKYRHENGIITPNNENNGSDMELLLIKEDKGKNN
;
A
#
# COMPACT_ATOMS: atom_id res chain seq x y z
N MET A 1 34.04 11.12 -1.28
CA MET A 1 34.09 10.78 -2.71
C MET A 1 32.76 11.06 -3.43
N ILE A 2 31.61 10.97 -2.76
CA ILE A 2 30.26 11.23 -3.34
C ILE A 2 30.02 12.71 -3.65
N ILE A 3 30.54 13.62 -2.82
CA ILE A 3 30.32 15.09 -2.96
C ILE A 3 31.00 15.65 -4.23
N LYS A 4 32.19 15.14 -4.60
CA LYS A 4 32.93 15.63 -5.78
C LYS A 4 32.30 15.24 -7.13
N LYS A 5 31.38 14.25 -7.16
CA LYS A 5 30.66 13.83 -8.36
C LYS A 5 29.39 14.65 -8.62
N ARG A 6 28.95 15.41 -7.66
CA ARG A 6 27.71 16.21 -7.67
C ARG A 6 27.83 17.46 -8.53
N ASP A 7 28.99 18.13 -8.47
CA ASP A 7 29.27 19.38 -9.18
C ASP A 7 29.48 19.18 -10.69
N GLU A 8 29.59 17.93 -11.14
CA GLU A 8 29.80 17.55 -12.56
C GLU A 8 28.53 17.03 -13.24
N MET A 9 27.39 17.00 -12.56
CA MET A 9 26.14 16.52 -13.15
C MET A 9 25.64 17.47 -14.23
N THR A 10 25.45 16.95 -15.43
CA THR A 10 24.87 17.71 -16.54
C THR A 10 23.36 17.90 -16.36
N LYS A 11 22.78 18.94 -16.98
CA LYS A 11 21.32 19.12 -17.00
C LYS A 11 20.58 17.88 -17.55
N LEU A 12 21.24 17.12 -18.43
CA LEU A 12 20.69 15.90 -19.01
C LEU A 12 20.60 14.79 -17.96
N ASP A 13 21.64 14.61 -17.14
CA ASP A 13 21.65 13.60 -16.07
C ASP A 13 20.56 13.89 -15.03
N ILE A 14 20.38 15.17 -14.70
CA ILE A 14 19.32 15.64 -13.80
C ILE A 14 17.93 15.30 -14.34
N LYS A 15 17.67 15.55 -15.62
CA LYS A 15 16.39 15.23 -16.28
C LYS A 15 16.10 13.72 -16.23
N ILE A 16 17.10 12.89 -16.50
CA ILE A 16 16.96 11.42 -16.46
C ILE A 16 16.56 10.95 -15.06
N ILE A 17 17.23 11.47 -14.04
CA ILE A 17 16.92 11.11 -12.62
C ILE A 17 15.49 11.54 -12.27
N LEU A 18 15.08 12.75 -12.66
CA LEU A 18 13.72 13.22 -12.41
C LEU A 18 12.66 12.39 -13.13
N ASP A 19 12.93 11.95 -14.37
CA ASP A 19 12.03 11.06 -15.10
C ASP A 19 11.87 9.71 -14.41
N ASP A 20 12.96 9.15 -13.87
CA ASP A 20 12.91 7.93 -13.07
C ASP A 20 12.06 8.11 -11.79
N TYR A 21 12.20 9.26 -11.10
CA TYR A 21 11.39 9.58 -9.93
C TYR A 21 9.92 9.79 -10.29
N ILE A 22 9.61 10.45 -11.41
CA ILE A 22 8.24 10.61 -11.91
C ILE A 22 7.58 9.25 -12.10
N ASP A 23 8.26 8.31 -12.76
CA ASP A 23 7.73 6.97 -12.96
C ASP A 23 7.48 6.24 -11.65
N MET A 24 8.40 6.33 -10.69
CA MET A 24 8.24 5.74 -9.36
C MET A 24 7.07 6.37 -8.59
N ILE A 25 6.98 7.70 -8.56
CA ILE A 25 5.90 8.45 -7.90
C ILE A 25 4.54 8.07 -8.47
N TYR A 26 4.42 8.01 -9.80
CA TYR A 26 3.20 7.62 -10.48
C TYR A 26 2.75 6.20 -10.11
N ILE A 27 3.68 5.26 -10.04
CA ILE A 27 3.37 3.87 -9.66
C ILE A 27 2.92 3.79 -8.20
N TYR A 28 3.60 4.51 -7.30
CA TYR A 28 3.18 4.55 -5.88
C TYR A 28 1.80 5.21 -5.70
N GLU A 29 1.50 6.26 -6.45
CA GLU A 29 0.17 6.88 -6.46
C GLU A 29 -0.90 5.86 -6.83
N ILE A 30 -0.68 5.07 -7.88
CA ILE A 30 -1.60 4.00 -8.31
C ILE A 30 -1.73 2.93 -7.23
N ILE A 31 -0.63 2.48 -6.61
CA ILE A 31 -0.66 1.49 -5.53
C ILE A 31 -1.47 2.02 -4.35
N CYS A 32 -1.24 3.26 -3.93
CA CYS A 32 -1.99 3.90 -2.86
C CYS A 32 -3.49 3.99 -3.20
N ASN A 33 -3.83 4.34 -4.44
CA ASN A 33 -5.22 4.44 -4.89
C ASN A 33 -5.92 3.09 -4.92
N GLU A 34 -5.29 2.05 -5.46
CA GLU A 34 -5.84 0.68 -5.49
C GLU A 34 -5.99 0.13 -4.06
N ALA A 35 -5.00 0.35 -3.20
CA ALA A 35 -5.05 -0.07 -1.81
C ALA A 35 -6.13 0.70 -1.02
N TYR A 36 -6.27 2.00 -1.26
CA TYR A 36 -7.35 2.80 -0.69
C TYR A 36 -8.72 2.25 -1.07
N ASN A 37 -8.96 1.99 -2.35
CA ASN A 37 -10.23 1.45 -2.83
C ASN A 37 -10.53 0.09 -2.20
N PHE A 38 -9.53 -0.78 -2.06
CA PHE A 38 -9.69 -2.06 -1.40
C PHE A 38 -10.10 -1.92 0.07
N TYR A 39 -9.37 -1.11 0.86
CA TYR A 39 -9.68 -0.90 2.27
C TYR A 39 -10.99 -0.13 2.46
N TYR A 40 -11.33 0.80 1.56
CA TYR A 40 -12.60 1.50 1.58
C TYR A 40 -13.80 0.56 1.36
N ASN A 41 -13.69 -0.35 0.39
CA ASN A 41 -14.71 -1.37 0.17
C ASN A 41 -14.81 -2.33 1.36
N LEU A 42 -13.68 -2.70 1.95
CA LEU A 42 -13.64 -3.53 3.15
C LEU A 42 -14.31 -2.82 4.34
N LYS A 43 -14.06 -1.51 4.53
CA LYS A 43 -14.75 -0.68 5.52
C LYS A 43 -16.26 -0.74 5.33
N PHE A 44 -16.73 -0.52 4.10
CA PHE A 44 -18.15 -0.60 3.79
C PHE A 44 -18.74 -1.98 4.10
N LEU A 45 -18.01 -3.06 3.82
CA LEU A 45 -18.44 -4.43 4.13
C LEU A 45 -18.67 -4.66 5.63
N PHE A 46 -17.91 -3.98 6.51
CA PHE A 46 -18.11 -4.06 7.95
C PHE A 46 -19.16 -3.09 8.47
N GLU A 47 -19.17 -1.85 7.99
CA GLU A 47 -20.08 -0.80 8.47
C GLU A 47 -21.53 -1.04 8.06
N PHE A 48 -21.77 -1.55 6.85
CA PHE A 48 -23.12 -1.79 6.34
C PHE A 48 -23.91 -2.80 7.17
N PRO A 49 -23.39 -4.00 7.53
CA PRO A 49 -24.09 -4.90 8.43
C PRO A 49 -24.39 -4.32 9.81
N ILE A 50 -23.47 -3.50 10.35
CA ILE A 50 -23.68 -2.86 11.66
C ILE A 50 -24.88 -1.92 11.61
N ILE A 51 -24.99 -1.09 10.58
CA ILE A 51 -26.12 -0.19 10.38
C ILE A 51 -27.42 -1.01 10.25
N PHE A 52 -27.40 -2.08 9.46
CA PHE A 52 -28.56 -2.94 9.25
C PHE A 52 -29.02 -3.61 10.55
N ILE A 53 -28.09 -4.14 11.33
CA ILE A 53 -28.39 -4.74 12.64
C ILE A 53 -29.05 -3.73 13.56
N ASN A 54 -28.56 -2.49 13.63
CA ASN A 54 -29.13 -1.46 14.49
C ASN A 54 -30.54 -1.06 14.09
N ILE A 55 -30.81 -0.95 12.78
CA ILE A 55 -32.17 -0.69 12.27
C ILE A 55 -33.08 -1.86 12.63
N PHE A 56 -32.63 -3.09 12.41
CA PHE A 56 -33.40 -4.30 12.71
C PHE A 56 -33.73 -4.43 14.19
N MET A 57 -32.77 -4.14 15.09
CA MET A 57 -33.01 -4.08 16.54
C MET A 57 -34.07 -3.06 16.90
N THR A 58 -34.08 -1.89 16.28
CA THR A 58 -35.08 -0.86 16.54
C THR A 58 -36.49 -1.32 16.16
N ILE A 59 -36.63 -2.00 15.01
CA ILE A 59 -37.90 -2.56 14.54
C ILE A 59 -38.39 -3.65 15.50
N ILE A 60 -37.53 -4.59 15.87
CA ILE A 60 -37.88 -5.68 16.79
C ILE A 60 -38.37 -5.15 18.13
N ASN A 61 -37.64 -4.20 18.70
CA ASN A 61 -37.97 -3.62 19.99
C ASN A 61 -39.29 -2.84 19.97
N SER A 62 -39.74 -2.33 18.80
CA SER A 62 -40.99 -1.56 18.67
C SER A 62 -42.19 -2.43 18.30
N THR A 63 -42.00 -3.60 17.67
CA THR A 63 -43.10 -4.42 17.14
C THR A 63 -43.37 -5.70 17.93
N ILE A 64 -42.39 -6.27 18.59
CA ILE A 64 -42.52 -7.53 19.33
C ILE A 64 -42.87 -7.24 20.79
N SER A 65 -43.94 -7.86 21.31
CA SER A 65 -44.35 -7.70 22.73
C SER A 65 -43.76 -8.79 23.64
N ASP A 66 -43.20 -9.88 23.05
CA ASP A 66 -42.61 -10.98 23.84
C ASP A 66 -41.21 -10.60 24.35
N MET A 67 -41.16 -10.34 25.65
CA MET A 67 -39.96 -9.89 26.36
C MET A 67 -38.81 -10.92 26.29
N TYR A 68 -39.12 -12.21 26.22
CA TYR A 68 -38.12 -13.28 26.15
C TYR A 68 -37.41 -13.29 24.80
N ILE A 69 -38.19 -13.22 23.72
CA ILE A 69 -37.67 -13.17 22.34
C ILE A 69 -36.83 -11.92 22.13
N ILE A 70 -37.31 -10.76 22.55
CA ILE A 70 -36.60 -9.48 22.45
C ILE A 70 -35.23 -9.58 23.14
N LYS A 71 -35.20 -10.09 24.37
CA LYS A 71 -33.97 -10.18 25.16
C LYS A 71 -32.91 -11.04 24.48
N HIS A 72 -33.25 -12.23 24.02
CA HIS A 72 -32.32 -13.14 23.38
C HIS A 72 -31.84 -12.61 22.02
N THR A 73 -32.73 -12.05 21.22
CA THR A 73 -32.39 -11.44 19.92
C THR A 73 -31.45 -10.25 20.11
N ASN A 74 -31.71 -9.38 21.07
CA ASN A 74 -30.84 -8.23 21.34
C ASN A 74 -29.45 -8.66 21.82
N ILE A 75 -29.34 -9.69 22.67
CA ILE A 75 -28.04 -10.23 23.09
C ILE A 75 -27.25 -10.73 21.88
N PHE A 76 -27.89 -11.54 21.02
CA PHE A 76 -27.22 -12.09 19.82
C PHE A 76 -26.75 -10.99 18.88
N LEU A 77 -27.63 -10.02 18.57
CA LEU A 77 -27.30 -8.93 17.65
C LEU A 77 -26.22 -8.00 18.22
N ASN A 78 -26.25 -7.72 19.54
CA ASN A 78 -25.19 -6.94 20.19
C ASN A 78 -23.84 -7.63 20.15
N VAL A 79 -23.79 -8.94 20.41
CA VAL A 79 -22.54 -9.72 20.33
C VAL A 79 -22.00 -9.73 18.89
N THR A 80 -22.88 -9.89 17.91
CA THR A 80 -22.49 -9.85 16.50
C THR A 80 -21.92 -8.47 16.11
N THR A 81 -22.58 -7.39 16.52
CA THR A 81 -22.13 -6.02 16.28
C THR A 81 -20.75 -5.77 16.92
N MET A 82 -20.58 -6.18 18.20
CA MET A 82 -19.32 -6.04 18.90
C MET A 82 -18.19 -6.79 18.20
N LEU A 83 -18.45 -7.99 17.69
CA LEU A 83 -17.48 -8.78 16.94
C LEU A 83 -17.06 -8.11 15.64
N LEU A 84 -18.03 -7.57 14.86
CA LEU A 84 -17.75 -6.84 13.61
C LEU A 84 -16.92 -5.58 13.86
N VAL A 85 -17.28 -4.79 14.89
CA VAL A 85 -16.54 -3.58 15.28
C VAL A 85 -15.13 -3.94 15.72
N SER A 86 -14.98 -4.98 16.57
CA SER A 86 -13.67 -5.42 17.06
C SER A 86 -12.77 -5.89 15.92
N LEU A 87 -13.32 -6.63 14.97
CA LEU A 87 -12.56 -7.10 13.79
C LEU A 87 -12.12 -5.93 12.90
N SER A 88 -13.01 -4.97 12.62
CA SER A 88 -12.69 -3.77 11.85
C SER A 88 -11.58 -2.95 12.51
N ASN A 89 -11.62 -2.80 13.84
CA ASN A 89 -10.60 -2.10 14.62
C ASN A 89 -9.27 -2.87 14.66
N TYR A 90 -9.31 -4.20 14.81
CA TYR A 90 -8.11 -5.04 14.77
C TYR A 90 -7.38 -4.92 13.43
N MET A 91 -8.12 -4.89 12.32
CA MET A 91 -7.54 -4.70 10.98
C MET A 91 -7.06 -3.28 10.71
N LYS A 92 -7.35 -2.31 11.59
CA LYS A 92 -7.01 -0.88 11.46
C LYS A 92 -7.45 -0.29 10.13
N ILE A 93 -8.64 -0.67 9.65
CA ILE A 93 -9.11 -0.33 8.31
C ILE A 93 -9.20 1.18 8.11
N ASN A 94 -9.75 1.92 9.08
CA ASN A 94 -9.90 3.37 9.02
C ASN A 94 -8.55 4.08 8.96
N GLU A 95 -7.59 3.67 9.80
CA GLU A 95 -6.23 4.23 9.84
C GLU A 95 -5.53 4.02 8.49
N LYS A 96 -5.61 2.81 7.92
CA LYS A 96 -5.03 2.51 6.61
C LYS A 96 -5.66 3.33 5.48
N CYS A 97 -6.99 3.51 5.48
CA CYS A 97 -7.67 4.35 4.50
C CYS A 97 -7.17 5.80 4.56
N GLU A 98 -7.03 6.35 5.77
CA GLU A 98 -6.58 7.73 5.97
C GLU A 98 -5.12 7.91 5.51
N ILE A 99 -4.21 7.04 5.94
CA ILE A 99 -2.80 7.06 5.53
C ILE A 99 -2.66 6.97 4.01
N LEU A 100 -3.39 6.05 3.36
CA LEU A 100 -3.33 5.86 1.92
C LEU A 100 -3.85 7.09 1.16
N LYS A 101 -4.95 7.69 1.60
CA LYS A 101 -5.49 8.91 1.00
C LYS A 101 -4.51 10.07 1.10
N ILE A 102 -3.95 10.31 2.29
CA ILE A 102 -2.99 11.38 2.52
C ILE A 102 -1.72 11.18 1.66
N ASN A 103 -1.18 9.97 1.62
CA ASN A 103 0.03 9.70 0.86
C ASN A 103 -0.20 9.76 -0.64
N ARG A 104 -1.34 9.28 -1.15
CA ARG A 104 -1.73 9.47 -2.56
C ARG A 104 -1.73 10.96 -2.92
N ASP A 105 -2.37 11.80 -2.11
CA ASP A 105 -2.47 13.24 -2.36
C ASP A 105 -1.08 13.93 -2.28
N LYS A 106 -0.17 13.44 -1.42
CA LYS A 106 1.22 13.89 -1.37
C LYS A 106 2.01 13.48 -2.62
N PHE A 107 1.84 12.25 -3.14
CA PHE A 107 2.47 11.82 -4.39
C PHE A 107 2.00 12.67 -5.57
N ILE A 108 0.70 12.96 -5.68
CA ILE A 108 0.16 13.84 -6.71
C ILE A 108 0.79 15.24 -6.64
N LYS A 109 0.92 15.80 -5.43
CA LYS A 109 1.56 17.11 -5.24
C LYS A 109 3.03 17.09 -5.64
N LEU A 110 3.76 16.04 -5.28
CA LEU A 110 5.16 15.86 -5.64
C LEU A 110 5.34 15.72 -7.15
N TYR A 111 4.50 14.91 -7.80
CA TYR A 111 4.44 14.78 -9.25
C TYR A 111 4.25 16.15 -9.93
N ASN A 112 3.23 16.89 -9.53
CA ASN A 112 2.92 18.21 -10.08
C ASN A 112 4.06 19.23 -9.86
N MET A 113 4.75 19.14 -8.72
CA MET A 113 5.91 19.99 -8.43
C MET A 113 7.06 19.72 -9.38
N ILE A 114 7.34 18.45 -9.69
CA ILE A 114 8.40 18.06 -10.62
C ILE A 114 8.03 18.48 -12.03
N GLU A 115 6.81 18.19 -12.50
CA GLU A 115 6.35 18.56 -13.84
C GLU A 115 6.41 20.08 -14.06
N LYS A 116 5.98 20.87 -13.07
CA LYS A 116 6.06 22.33 -13.15
C LYS A 116 7.50 22.82 -13.32
N ARG A 117 8.46 22.27 -12.57
CA ARG A 117 9.88 22.63 -12.70
C ARG A 117 10.50 22.17 -14.01
N LYS A 118 10.13 21.00 -14.50
CA LYS A 118 10.55 20.53 -15.84
C LYS A 118 10.05 21.47 -16.95
N TYR A 119 8.80 21.92 -16.85
CA TYR A 119 8.22 22.84 -17.82
C TYR A 119 8.91 24.21 -17.84
N THR A 120 9.33 24.73 -16.69
CA THR A 120 10.04 26.02 -16.60
C THR A 120 11.54 25.91 -16.87
N ASP A 121 12.08 24.73 -17.13
CA ASP A 121 13.52 24.41 -17.25
C ASP A 121 14.38 24.89 -16.07
N ASP A 122 13.73 25.13 -14.94
CA ASP A 122 14.35 25.57 -13.66
C ASP A 122 14.69 24.34 -12.81
N ILE A 123 15.66 23.55 -13.30
CA ILE A 123 16.09 22.32 -12.67
C ILE A 123 17.51 22.51 -12.14
N SER A 124 17.66 22.37 -10.81
CA SER A 124 18.93 22.42 -10.10
C SER A 124 19.20 21.09 -9.38
N VAL A 125 20.45 20.86 -9.00
CA VAL A 125 20.85 19.71 -8.16
C VAL A 125 20.11 19.75 -6.81
N ASP A 126 20.00 20.93 -6.18
CA ASP A 126 19.30 21.10 -4.93
C ASP A 126 17.82 20.69 -5.03
N PHE A 127 17.21 20.90 -6.19
CA PHE A 127 15.83 20.47 -6.42
C PHE A 127 15.68 18.96 -6.40
N ILE A 128 16.66 18.21 -6.91
CA ILE A 128 16.66 16.74 -6.82
C ILE A 128 16.65 16.30 -5.35
N ASP A 129 17.47 16.91 -4.49
CA ASP A 129 17.50 16.57 -3.07
C ASP A 129 16.15 16.81 -2.40
N VAL A 130 15.47 17.90 -2.76
CA VAL A 130 14.11 18.19 -2.29
C VAL A 130 13.13 17.09 -2.75
N VAL A 131 13.24 16.63 -4.00
CA VAL A 131 12.37 15.57 -4.53
C VAL A 131 12.63 14.25 -3.81
N ILE A 132 13.90 13.86 -3.65
CA ILE A 132 14.29 12.63 -2.96
C ILE A 132 13.77 12.64 -1.51
N THR A 133 14.06 13.73 -0.78
CA THR A 133 13.64 13.87 0.62
C THR A 133 12.11 13.80 0.78
N ASN A 134 11.36 14.47 -0.10
CA ASN A 134 9.91 14.41 -0.06
C ASN A 134 9.38 13.01 -0.39
N TYR A 135 9.96 12.34 -1.39
CA TYR A 135 9.61 10.98 -1.76
C TYR A 135 9.83 10.00 -0.62
N ASP A 136 11.01 10.02 0.00
CA ASP A 136 11.34 9.16 1.15
C ASP A 136 10.41 9.43 2.33
N ASN A 137 10.15 10.69 2.67
CA ASN A 137 9.21 11.07 3.72
C ASN A 137 7.78 10.58 3.47
N ILE A 138 7.33 10.49 2.21
CA ILE A 138 6.01 9.96 1.89
C ILE A 138 6.00 8.43 2.08
N ILE A 139 7.05 7.74 1.66
CA ILE A 139 7.17 6.29 1.81
C ILE A 139 7.25 5.89 3.28
N ASP A 140 8.05 6.58 4.08
CA ASP A 140 8.22 6.31 5.51
C ASP A 140 6.92 6.47 6.31
N ASN A 141 5.99 7.31 5.82
CA ASN A 141 4.66 7.42 6.41
C ASN A 141 3.77 6.19 6.17
N ILE A 142 4.13 5.29 5.23
CA ILE A 142 3.38 4.07 4.96
C ILE A 142 3.95 2.97 5.87
N ASN A 143 3.41 2.86 7.07
CA ASN A 143 3.87 1.96 8.13
C ASN A 143 3.28 0.54 8.07
N PHE A 144 2.77 0.13 6.92
CA PHE A 144 2.20 -1.20 6.70
C PHE A 144 2.51 -1.71 5.28
N SER A 145 2.49 -3.04 5.11
CA SER A 145 2.69 -3.66 3.81
C SER A 145 1.42 -3.63 2.96
N PHE A 146 1.59 -3.35 1.67
CA PHE A 146 0.50 -3.44 0.71
C PHE A 146 0.07 -4.89 0.48
N PRO A 147 -1.22 -5.16 0.25
CA PRO A 147 -1.68 -6.50 -0.12
C PRO A 147 -1.00 -7.00 -1.39
N ASN A 148 -0.48 -8.24 -1.35
CA ASN A 148 0.29 -8.83 -2.45
C ASN A 148 -0.47 -8.86 -3.79
N PHE A 149 -1.79 -9.04 -3.76
CA PHE A 149 -2.59 -9.06 -4.99
C PHE A 149 -2.61 -7.69 -5.69
N ILE A 150 -2.57 -6.58 -4.92
CA ILE A 150 -2.48 -5.22 -5.47
C ILE A 150 -1.13 -5.00 -6.13
N LEU A 151 -0.05 -5.38 -5.43
CA LEU A 151 1.31 -5.28 -5.98
C LEU A 151 1.44 -6.11 -7.28
N LYS A 152 0.88 -7.32 -7.28
CA LYS A 152 0.87 -8.20 -8.45
C LYS A 152 0.06 -7.61 -9.61
N LYS A 153 -1.12 -7.02 -9.33
CA LYS A 153 -1.95 -6.32 -10.32
C LYS A 153 -1.19 -5.15 -10.94
N VAL A 154 -0.60 -4.28 -10.13
CA VAL A 154 0.14 -3.11 -10.61
C VAL A 154 1.38 -3.55 -11.40
N ARG A 155 2.13 -4.52 -10.91
CA ARG A 155 3.27 -5.09 -11.63
C ARG A 155 2.88 -5.58 -13.04
N ASN A 156 1.81 -6.34 -13.15
CA ASN A 156 1.39 -6.88 -14.44
C ASN A 156 0.94 -5.81 -15.43
N ASN A 157 0.29 -4.75 -14.93
CA ASN A 157 -0.21 -3.68 -15.77
C ASN A 157 0.89 -2.69 -16.21
N TYR A 158 1.98 -2.59 -15.44
CA TYR A 158 3.05 -1.62 -15.67
C TYR A 158 4.43 -2.26 -15.85
N ALA A 159 4.48 -3.56 -16.20
CA ALA A 159 5.73 -4.32 -16.39
C ALA A 159 6.66 -3.75 -17.47
N GLU A 160 6.13 -2.99 -18.41
CA GLU A 160 6.89 -2.40 -19.53
C GLU A 160 7.61 -1.09 -19.16
N ARG A 161 7.29 -0.49 -18.01
CA ARG A 161 7.98 0.73 -17.57
C ARG A 161 9.40 0.43 -17.10
N LYS A 162 10.34 1.33 -17.47
CA LYS A 162 11.76 1.16 -17.16
C LYS A 162 12.08 1.11 -15.68
N THR A 163 11.43 1.94 -14.90
CA THR A 163 11.67 2.10 -13.46
C THR A 163 10.46 1.67 -12.66
N LEU A 164 10.55 0.47 -12.08
CA LEU A 164 9.61 -0.01 -11.08
C LEU A 164 10.23 0.15 -9.69
N PRO A 165 9.46 0.54 -8.67
CA PRO A 165 9.93 0.58 -7.29
C PRO A 165 10.61 -0.71 -6.87
N LEU A 166 11.69 -0.62 -6.08
CA LEU A 166 12.54 -1.75 -5.71
C LEU A 166 11.78 -2.94 -5.11
N PHE A 167 10.74 -2.68 -4.31
CA PHE A 167 9.94 -3.74 -3.70
C PHE A 167 9.12 -4.53 -4.74
N ILE A 168 8.71 -3.90 -5.85
CA ILE A 168 8.04 -4.59 -6.97
C ILE A 168 9.07 -5.37 -7.81
N ASN A 169 10.26 -4.79 -8.03
CA ASN A 169 11.36 -5.46 -8.73
C ASN A 169 11.94 -6.63 -7.94
N GLY A 170 11.96 -6.56 -6.61
CA GLY A 170 12.39 -7.66 -5.74
C GLY A 170 11.52 -8.90 -5.93
N ILE A 171 10.22 -8.75 -6.06
CA ILE A 171 9.29 -9.84 -6.37
C ILE A 171 9.60 -10.46 -7.74
N LYS A 172 9.93 -9.64 -8.75
CA LYS A 172 10.31 -10.11 -10.09
C LYS A 172 11.61 -10.92 -10.09
N LYS A 173 12.60 -10.53 -9.28
CA LYS A 173 13.85 -11.29 -9.11
C LYS A 173 13.58 -12.65 -8.44
N LEU A 174 12.72 -12.69 -7.42
CA LEU A 174 12.35 -13.94 -6.74
C LEU A 174 11.58 -14.90 -7.65
N ASP A 175 10.64 -14.40 -8.43
CA ASP A 175 9.89 -15.22 -9.39
C ASP A 175 10.82 -15.78 -10.49
N LYS A 176 11.77 -14.98 -10.98
CA LYS A 176 12.78 -15.42 -11.94
C LYS A 176 13.69 -16.50 -11.34
N TYR A 177 14.16 -16.30 -10.11
CA TYR A 177 14.99 -17.27 -9.40
C TYR A 177 14.25 -18.60 -9.15
N ARG A 178 12.97 -18.56 -8.81
CA ARG A 178 12.11 -19.75 -8.64
C ARG A 178 11.93 -20.49 -9.96
N HIS A 179 11.71 -19.79 -11.06
CA HIS A 179 11.57 -20.39 -12.39
C HIS A 179 12.88 -21.02 -12.88
N GLU A 180 14.03 -20.37 -12.69
CA GLU A 180 15.33 -20.86 -13.10
C GLU A 180 15.79 -22.07 -12.28
N ASN A 181 15.38 -22.18 -11.01
CA ASN A 181 15.77 -23.29 -10.12
C ASN A 181 14.72 -24.41 -10.05
N GLY A 182 13.67 -24.39 -10.89
CA GLY A 182 12.68 -25.48 -10.97
C GLY A 182 11.85 -25.66 -9.70
N ILE A 183 11.79 -24.67 -8.82
CA ILE A 183 10.98 -24.71 -7.60
C ILE A 183 9.54 -24.43 -7.99
N ILE A 184 8.83 -25.48 -8.39
CA ILE A 184 7.39 -25.46 -8.59
C ILE A 184 6.74 -25.37 -7.21
N THR A 185 6.37 -24.18 -6.77
CA THR A 185 5.49 -24.05 -5.60
C THR A 185 4.08 -24.45 -6.03
N PRO A 186 3.43 -25.41 -5.32
CA PRO A 186 2.00 -25.61 -5.50
C PRO A 186 1.30 -24.29 -5.19
N ASN A 187 0.27 -23.97 -5.98
CA ASN A 187 -0.59 -22.79 -5.79
C ASN A 187 -1.17 -22.78 -4.36
N ASN A 188 -0.45 -22.18 -3.43
CA ASN A 188 -0.94 -21.85 -2.11
C ASN A 188 -0.94 -20.33 -1.99
N GLU A 189 -2.13 -19.78 -2.15
CA GLU A 189 -2.47 -18.36 -2.06
C GLU A 189 -2.38 -17.78 -0.63
N ASN A 190 -1.55 -18.31 0.24
CA ASN A 190 -1.38 -17.76 1.59
C ASN A 190 0.01 -18.08 2.09
N ASN A 191 0.90 -17.08 2.15
CA ASN A 191 1.82 -16.94 3.29
C ASN A 191 2.79 -15.77 3.09
N GLY A 192 2.56 -14.70 3.84
CA GLY A 192 3.49 -13.57 4.00
C GLY A 192 4.70 -13.88 4.92
N SER A 193 4.88 -15.16 5.33
CA SER A 193 5.94 -15.56 6.27
C SER A 193 7.25 -16.01 5.61
N ASP A 194 7.24 -16.26 4.30
CA ASP A 194 8.43 -16.83 3.62
C ASP A 194 9.50 -15.79 3.29
N MET A 195 9.17 -14.50 3.35
CA MET A 195 10.12 -13.43 3.01
C MET A 195 11.13 -13.16 4.14
N GLU A 196 10.74 -13.36 5.41
CA GLU A 196 11.66 -13.23 6.55
C GLU A 196 12.68 -14.37 6.63
N LEU A 197 12.30 -15.58 6.22
CA LEU A 197 13.18 -16.74 6.28
C LEU A 197 14.31 -16.73 5.23
N LEU A 198 14.14 -16.02 4.12
CA LEU A 198 15.16 -15.91 3.09
C LEU A 198 16.23 -14.86 3.42
N LEU A 199 15.86 -13.78 4.10
CA LEU A 199 16.81 -12.77 4.57
C LEU A 199 17.76 -13.30 5.66
N ILE A 200 17.28 -14.23 6.50
CA ILE A 200 18.08 -14.85 7.57
C ILE A 200 19.10 -15.87 7.03
N LYS A 201 18.88 -16.44 5.83
CA LYS A 201 19.81 -17.42 5.23
C LYS A 201 20.98 -16.79 4.48
N GLU A 202 20.83 -15.58 3.94
CA GLU A 202 21.94 -14.88 3.25
C GLU A 202 23.03 -14.40 4.23
N ASP A 203 22.68 -14.13 5.48
CA ASP A 203 23.64 -13.64 6.49
C ASP A 203 24.50 -14.78 7.11
N LYS A 204 24.09 -16.04 6.97
CA LYS A 204 24.84 -17.19 7.48
C LYS A 204 25.83 -17.82 6.48
N GLY A 205 25.80 -17.41 5.23
CA GLY A 205 26.68 -17.94 4.16
C GLY A 205 28.01 -17.21 3.98
N LYS A 206 28.29 -16.14 4.75
CA LYS A 206 29.50 -15.33 4.61
C LYS A 206 30.55 -15.49 5.72
N ASN A 207 30.34 -16.41 6.66
CA ASN A 207 31.29 -16.71 7.71
C ASN A 207 31.65 -18.20 7.70
N ASN A 208 32.38 -18.61 6.69
CA ASN A 208 33.26 -19.81 6.70
C ASN A 208 34.34 -19.62 5.65
#